data_bdd74dcdbc14d1991e69256212970d15
#
_entry.id   bdd74dcdbc14d1991e69256212970d15
#
_cell.length_a   1.000
_cell.length_b   1.000
_cell.length_c   1.000
_cell.angle_alpha   90.00
_cell.angle_beta   90.00
_cell.angle_gamma   90.00
#
_symmetry.space_group_name_H-M   'P 1'
#
loop_
_entity.id
_entity.type
_entity.pdbx_description
1 polymer ?
#
loop_
_entity_poly.entity_id
_entity_poly.type
_entity_poly.pdbx_seq_one_letter_code
_entity_poly.pdbx_strand_id
1 'polypeptide(L)' 'MATGIVKWFNAEKGFGFIAPEDGGPDVFAHFSAINSSGYRSLEENQRVEFEVTQGQKGPQADQVRPL' A
#
# COMPACT_ATOMS: atom_id res chain seq x y z
N MET A 1 3.64 -9.65 8.78
CA MET A 1 3.26 -8.93 7.56
C MET A 1 1.75 -8.99 7.38
N ALA A 2 1.15 -7.89 6.96
CA ALA A 2 -0.27 -7.86 6.68
C ALA A 2 -0.50 -8.05 5.19
N THR A 3 -1.71 -8.44 4.82
CA THR A 3 -2.11 -8.51 3.42
C THR A 3 -3.36 -7.67 3.22
N GLY A 4 -3.56 -7.20 1.99
CA GLY A 4 -4.71 -6.38 1.67
C GLY A 4 -4.88 -6.19 0.18
N ILE A 5 -5.87 -5.39 -0.16
CA ILE A 5 -6.24 -5.10 -1.55
C ILE A 5 -6.08 -3.61 -1.79
N VAL A 6 -5.43 -3.25 -2.88
CA VAL A 6 -5.26 -1.84 -3.24
C VAL A 6 -6.62 -1.27 -3.63
N LYS A 7 -7.06 -0.25 -2.92
CA LYS A 7 -8.32 0.42 -3.25
C LYS A 7 -8.15 1.33 -4.46
N TRP A 8 -7.09 2.10 -4.46
CA TRP A 8 -6.70 2.92 -5.60
C TRP A 8 -5.27 3.39 -5.39
N PHE A 9 -4.63 3.75 -6.47
CA PHE A 9 -3.28 4.29 -6.43
C PHE A 9 -3.11 5.29 -7.56
N ASN A 10 -2.57 6.46 -7.23
CA ASN A 10 -2.32 7.51 -8.22
C ASN A 10 -0.82 7.58 -8.51
N ALA A 11 -0.42 7.06 -9.66
CA ALA A 11 0.99 6.99 -10.03
C ALA A 11 1.62 8.37 -10.23
N GLU A 12 0.83 9.35 -10.64
CA GLU A 12 1.36 10.70 -10.82
C GLU A 12 1.69 11.36 -9.49
N LYS A 13 0.82 11.20 -8.50
CA LYS A 13 1.04 11.76 -7.18
C LYS A 13 1.88 10.86 -6.30
N GLY A 14 1.98 9.59 -6.66
CA GLY A 14 2.84 8.65 -5.96
C GLY A 14 2.29 8.11 -4.66
N PHE A 15 0.96 8.02 -4.52
CA PHE A 15 0.39 7.44 -3.30
C PHE A 15 -0.99 6.83 -3.57
N GLY A 16 -1.45 6.04 -2.62
CA GLY A 16 -2.76 5.42 -2.67
C GLY A 16 -3.12 4.82 -1.34
N PHE A 17 -4.13 3.98 -1.35
CA PHE A 17 -4.62 3.34 -0.12
C PHE A 17 -4.85 1.85 -0.32
N ILE A 18 -4.59 1.10 0.75
CA ILE A 18 -4.76 -0.34 0.78
C ILE A 18 -5.81 -0.68 1.83
N ALA A 19 -6.76 -1.52 1.47
CA ALA A 19 -7.76 -2.03 2.40
C ALA A 19 -7.22 -3.32 3.02
N PRO A 20 -6.92 -3.33 4.34
CA PRO A 20 -6.41 -4.54 4.97
C PRO A 20 -7.45 -5.67 4.95
N GLU A 21 -6.99 -6.89 4.81
CA GLU A 21 -7.89 -8.06 4.77
C GLU A 21 -8.57 -8.31 6.12
N ASP A 22 -8.00 -7.82 7.20
CA ASP A 22 -8.59 -8.00 8.53
C ASP A 22 -9.76 -7.07 8.82
N GLY A 23 -10.11 -6.20 7.87
CA GLY A 23 -11.23 -5.29 8.02
C GLY A 23 -10.91 -4.00 8.75
N GLY A 24 -9.66 -3.75 9.05
CA GLY A 24 -9.25 -2.50 9.70
C GLY A 24 -9.35 -1.30 8.78
N PRO A 25 -8.97 -0.11 9.28
CA PRO A 25 -9.02 1.10 8.47
C PRO A 25 -8.02 1.05 7.31
N ASP A 26 -8.33 1.79 6.25
CA ASP A 26 -7.45 1.87 5.09
C ASP A 26 -6.07 2.36 5.49
N VAL A 27 -5.05 1.83 4.82
CA VAL A 27 -3.66 2.13 5.12
C VAL A 27 -3.10 2.95 3.98
N PHE A 28 -2.46 4.07 4.31
CA PHE A 28 -1.81 4.94 3.33
C PHE A 28 -0.57 4.26 2.77
N ALA A 29 -0.38 4.31 1.45
CA ALA A 29 0.78 3.72 0.78
C ALA A 29 1.41 4.75 -0.14
N HIS A 30 2.67 5.08 0.13
CA HIS A 30 3.45 5.99 -0.71
C HIS A 30 4.35 5.18 -1.64
N PHE A 31 4.65 5.70 -2.83
CA PHE A 31 5.43 4.96 -3.81
C PHE A 31 6.80 4.52 -3.27
N SER A 32 7.37 5.30 -2.36
CA SER A 32 8.66 4.96 -1.78
C SER A 32 8.61 3.71 -0.92
N ALA A 33 7.41 3.30 -0.49
CA ALA A 33 7.23 2.10 0.31
C ALA A 33 7.04 0.84 -0.54
N ILE A 34 6.93 0.99 -1.85
CA ILE A 34 6.75 -0.17 -2.73
C ILE A 34 8.10 -0.83 -2.97
N ASN A 35 8.21 -2.07 -2.51
CA ASN A 35 9.44 -2.83 -2.64
C ASN A 35 9.43 -3.58 -3.96
N SER A 36 9.82 -2.91 -5.02
CA SER A 36 9.80 -3.47 -6.36
C SER A 36 11.00 -2.94 -7.13
N SER A 37 11.60 -3.80 -7.94
CA SER A 37 12.71 -3.39 -8.80
C SER A 37 12.12 -2.83 -10.10
N GLY A 38 12.13 -1.53 -10.26
CA GLY A 38 11.63 -0.89 -11.46
C GLY A 38 10.39 -0.06 -11.20
N TYR A 39 9.29 -0.38 -11.87
CA TYR A 39 8.09 0.44 -11.85
C TYR A 39 7.39 0.39 -10.50
N ARG A 40 7.32 1.51 -9.80
CA ARG A 40 6.73 1.58 -8.46
C ARG A 40 5.31 2.09 -8.55
N SER A 41 4.41 1.22 -8.94
CA SER A 41 3.00 1.53 -9.06
C SER A 41 2.18 0.33 -8.65
N LEU A 42 0.96 0.61 -8.19
CA LEU A 42 0.02 -0.44 -7.79
C LEU A 42 -1.25 -0.27 -8.62
N GLU A 43 -1.90 -1.39 -8.90
CA GLU A 43 -3.17 -1.36 -9.63
C GLU A 43 -4.33 -1.53 -8.69
N GLU A 44 -5.46 -0.98 -9.05
CA GLU A 44 -6.70 -1.13 -8.30
C GLU A 44 -7.06 -2.60 -8.17
N ASN A 45 -7.48 -3.00 -6.99
CA ASN A 45 -7.86 -4.37 -6.64
C ASN A 45 -6.69 -5.36 -6.61
N GLN A 46 -5.45 -4.89 -6.76
CA GLN A 46 -4.28 -5.75 -6.67
C GLN A 46 -4.07 -6.21 -5.24
N ARG A 47 -3.72 -7.49 -5.08
CA ARG A 47 -3.42 -8.03 -3.76
C ARG A 47 -1.96 -7.77 -3.41
N VAL A 48 -1.72 -7.29 -2.19
CA VAL A 48 -0.38 -6.91 -1.76
C VAL A 48 -0.12 -7.38 -0.33
N GLU A 49 1.16 -7.51 -0.02
CA GLU A 49 1.65 -7.78 1.32
C GLU A 49 2.41 -6.55 1.79
N PHE A 50 2.29 -6.20 3.07
CA PHE A 50 2.91 -4.99 3.58
C PHE A 50 3.06 -5.03 5.08
N GLU A 51 3.87 -4.11 5.62
CA GLU A 51 3.97 -3.88 7.05
C GLU A 51 3.23 -2.61 7.41
N VAL A 52 2.55 -2.62 8.55
CA VAL A 52 1.82 -1.45 9.03
C VAL A 52 2.71 -0.69 10.00
N THR A 53 2.93 0.59 9.70
CA THR A 53 3.68 1.49 10.58
C THR A 53 2.83 2.71 10.87
N GLN A 54 3.23 3.50 11.85
CA GLN A 54 2.54 4.74 12.19
C GLN A 54 3.23 5.90 11.48
N GLY A 55 2.48 6.57 10.60
CA GLY A 55 2.95 7.74 9.90
C GLY A 55 2.25 8.99 10.40
N GLN A 56 2.59 10.12 9.81
CA GLN A 56 1.98 11.39 10.17
C GLN A 56 0.49 11.44 9.86
N LYS A 57 0.07 10.67 8.87
CA LYS A 57 -1.33 10.63 8.43
C LYS A 57 -2.10 9.44 9.00
N GLY A 58 -1.53 8.76 9.98
CA GLY A 58 -2.13 7.59 10.58
C GLY A 58 -1.43 6.31 10.13
N PRO A 59 -2.12 5.16 10.09
CA PRO A 59 -1.52 3.90 9.66
C PRO A 59 -0.96 4.01 8.24
N GLN A 60 0.25 3.54 8.05
CA GLN A 60 0.97 3.65 6.79
C GLN A 60 1.54 2.29 6.43
N ALA A 61 1.47 1.94 5.14
CA ALA A 61 2.05 0.71 4.64
C ALA A 61 3.53 0.91 4.34
N ASP A 62 4.34 -0.06 4.70
CA ASP A 62 5.76 -0.07 4.40
C ASP A 62 6.11 -1.41 3.80
N GLN A 63 7.18 -1.45 3.00
CA GLN A 63 7.64 -2.67 2.33
C GLN A 63 6.52 -3.37 1.58
N VAL A 64 5.77 -2.61 0.79
CA VAL A 64 4.65 -3.13 0.02
C VAL A 64 5.16 -3.99 -1.12
N ARG A 65 4.63 -5.21 -1.23
CA ARG A 65 5.00 -6.13 -2.32
C ARG A 65 3.75 -6.71 -2.96
N PRO A 66 3.69 -6.72 -4.29
CA PRO A 66 2.61 -7.42 -4.98
C PRO A 66 2.67 -8.92 -4.70
N LEU A 67 1.52 -9.52 -4.54
CA LEU A 67 1.40 -10.96 -4.36
C LEU A 67 1.09 -11.66 -5.68
#